data_8498198f18e584c0e0014d12bcc68f39
#
_entry.id   8498198f18e584c0e0014d12bcc68f39
#
_cell.length_a   1.000
_cell.length_b   1.000
_cell.length_c   1.000
_cell.angle_alpha   90.00
_cell.angle_beta   90.00
_cell.angle_gamma   90.00
#
_symmetry.space_group_name_H-M   'P 1'
#
loop_
_entity.id
_entity.type
_entity.pdbx_description
1 polymer ?
#
loop_
_entity_poly.entity_id
_entity_poly.type
_entity_poly.pdbx_seq_one_letter_code
_entity_poly.pdbx_strand_id
1 'polypeptide(L)'
;VFAEDRSFYSPVIHIDKEQNQILISTSASVFYIEVPDAAKPHIEKLPLSGLVDFVVEMRGEDKRPLIKTWKVKSGESTCMHFNGKECK
;
A
#
# COMPACT_ATOMS: atom_id res chain seq x y z
N VAL A 1 3.03 -0.19 23.36
CA VAL A 1 2.65 0.39 22.07
C VAL A 1 1.83 -0.63 21.30
N PHE A 2 0.67 -0.23 20.87
CA PHE A 2 -0.24 -1.11 20.15
C PHE A 2 -0.21 -0.81 18.65
N ALA A 3 -0.18 -1.85 17.84
CA ALA A 3 -0.33 -1.71 16.40
C ALA A 3 -1.77 -1.29 16.12
N GLU A 4 -1.96 -0.38 15.17
CA GLU A 4 -3.27 0.12 14.80
C GLU A 4 -3.45 0.00 13.29
N ASP A 5 -4.57 -0.53 12.86
CA ASP A 5 -4.89 -0.60 11.44
C ASP A 5 -5.53 0.71 10.99
N ARG A 6 -5.08 1.22 9.83
CA ARG A 6 -5.66 2.39 9.21
C ARG A 6 -5.88 2.17 7.73
N SER A 7 -6.90 2.80 7.21
CA SER A 7 -7.20 2.77 5.78
C SER A 7 -6.82 4.09 5.14
N PHE A 8 -6.12 4.01 4.00
CA PHE A 8 -5.81 5.19 3.19
C PHE A 8 -6.34 4.98 1.78
N TYR A 9 -7.20 5.86 1.35
CA TYR A 9 -7.72 5.87 -0.02
C TYR A 9 -6.90 6.89 -0.79
N SER A 10 -6.04 6.41 -1.66
CA SER A 10 -4.99 7.26 -2.23
C SER A 10 -4.55 6.79 -3.61
N PRO A 11 -4.11 7.71 -4.47
CA PRO A 11 -3.40 7.29 -5.68
C PRO A 11 -2.03 6.76 -5.32
N VAL A 12 -1.52 5.85 -6.14
CA VAL A 12 -0.15 5.37 -6.06
C VAL A 12 0.71 6.32 -6.88
N ILE A 13 1.63 7.04 -6.23
CA ILE A 13 2.47 8.01 -6.90
C ILE A 13 3.72 7.34 -7.47
N HIS A 14 4.33 6.46 -6.69
CA HIS A 14 5.57 5.82 -7.07
C HIS A 14 5.71 4.48 -6.35
N ILE A 15 6.26 3.50 -7.05
CA ILE A 15 6.56 2.19 -6.48
C ILE A 15 8.07 2.02 -6.46
N ASP A 16 8.64 1.92 -5.26
CA ASP A 16 10.08 1.73 -5.09
C ASP A 16 10.36 0.25 -4.83
N LYS A 17 10.73 -0.46 -5.87
CA LYS A 17 10.98 -1.90 -5.78
C LYS A 17 12.28 -2.21 -5.05
N GLU A 18 13.25 -1.32 -5.09
CA GLU A 18 14.54 -1.55 -4.43
C GLU A 18 14.43 -1.52 -2.93
N GLN A 19 13.61 -0.61 -2.41
CA GLN A 19 13.42 -0.47 -0.97
C GLN A 19 12.11 -1.07 -0.49
N ASN A 20 11.33 -1.64 -1.40
CA ASN A 20 10.04 -2.26 -1.09
C ASN A 20 9.10 -1.29 -0.39
N GLN A 21 8.89 -0.15 -1.01
CA GLN A 21 8.04 0.92 -0.49
C GLN A 21 7.15 1.46 -1.59
N ILE A 22 6.01 2.00 -1.19
CA ILE A 22 5.09 2.65 -2.12
C ILE A 22 4.83 4.06 -1.61
N LEU A 23 4.96 5.04 -2.50
CA LEU A 23 4.66 6.42 -2.17
C LEU A 23 3.19 6.70 -2.45
N ILE A 24 2.47 7.14 -1.44
CA ILE A 24 1.06 7.50 -1.55
C ILE A 24 0.85 8.94 -1.14
N SER A 25 -0.27 9.50 -1.59
CA SER A 25 -0.66 10.87 -1.25
C SER A 25 -2.00 10.85 -0.56
N THR A 26 -2.05 11.39 0.63
CA THR A 26 -3.31 11.55 1.36
C THR A 26 -3.63 13.04 1.47
N SER A 27 -4.82 13.36 1.97
CA SER A 27 -5.20 14.76 2.17
C SER A 27 -4.29 15.49 3.15
N ALA A 28 -3.61 14.76 4.01
CA ALA A 28 -2.72 15.33 5.02
C ALA A 28 -1.28 15.44 4.54
N SER A 29 -0.78 14.46 3.79
CA SER A 29 0.63 14.45 3.38
C SER A 29 0.92 13.38 2.34
N VAL A 30 2.14 13.43 1.83
CA VAL A 30 2.69 12.40 0.94
C VAL A 30 3.73 11.63 1.75
N PHE A 31 3.65 10.31 1.77
CA PHE A 31 4.60 9.51 2.52
C PHE A 31 4.69 8.09 1.95
N TYR A 32 5.77 7.40 2.32
CA TYR A 32 5.99 6.02 1.93
C TYR A 32 5.33 5.06 2.91
N ILE A 33 4.83 3.95 2.37
CA ILE A 33 4.38 2.82 3.18
C ILE A 33 5.22 1.62 2.79
N GLU A 34 5.54 0.77 3.77
CA GLU A 34 6.37 -0.41 3.55
C GLU A 34 5.56 -1.57 2.99
N VAL A 35 6.23 -2.38 2.19
CA VAL A 35 5.64 -3.55 1.55
C VAL A 35 6.16 -4.81 2.25
N PRO A 36 5.27 -5.64 2.80
CA PRO A 36 5.71 -6.90 3.42
C PRO A 36 6.16 -7.91 2.36
N ASP A 37 6.89 -8.93 2.80
CA ASP A 37 7.43 -9.94 1.88
C ASP A 37 6.35 -10.60 1.03
N ALA A 38 5.19 -10.86 1.60
CA ALA A 38 4.09 -11.49 0.88
C ALA A 38 3.56 -10.62 -0.27
N ALA A 39 3.71 -9.30 -0.16
CA ALA A 39 3.21 -8.37 -1.15
C ALA A 39 4.26 -7.95 -2.19
N LYS A 40 5.54 -8.19 -1.93
CA LYS A 40 6.62 -7.77 -2.84
C LYS A 40 6.42 -8.17 -4.30
N PRO A 41 6.06 -9.40 -4.61
CA PRO A 41 5.86 -9.77 -6.02
C PRO A 41 4.61 -9.17 -6.64
N HIS A 42 3.75 -8.57 -5.84
CA HIS A 42 2.47 -8.04 -6.32
C HIS A 42 2.44 -6.53 -6.46
N ILE A 43 3.37 -5.80 -5.87
CA ILE A 43 3.32 -4.33 -5.88
C ILE A 43 3.45 -3.74 -7.28
N GLU A 44 4.19 -4.39 -8.16
CA GLU A 44 4.35 -3.91 -9.54
C GLU A 44 3.06 -4.00 -10.34
N LYS A 45 2.07 -4.73 -9.84
CA LYS A 45 0.76 -4.87 -10.48
C LYS A 45 -0.18 -3.72 -10.16
N LEU A 46 0.17 -2.89 -9.17
CA LEU A 46 -0.64 -1.75 -8.79
C LEU A 46 -0.64 -0.69 -9.90
N PRO A 47 -1.80 -0.09 -10.20
CA PRO A 47 -1.87 0.93 -11.24
C PRO A 47 -1.27 2.24 -10.75
N LEU A 48 -0.33 2.79 -11.49
CA LEU A 48 0.18 4.13 -11.20
C LEU A 48 -0.92 5.13 -11.52
N SER A 49 -1.11 6.10 -10.64
CA SER A 49 -2.17 7.11 -10.74
C SER A 49 -3.58 6.54 -10.57
N GLY A 50 -3.71 5.25 -10.32
CA GLY A 50 -5.01 4.66 -9.97
C GLY A 50 -5.29 4.85 -8.49
N LEU A 51 -6.57 4.85 -8.12
CA LEU A 51 -6.96 4.96 -6.72
C LEU A 51 -7.02 3.59 -6.07
N VAL A 52 -6.38 3.45 -4.94
CA VAL A 52 -6.29 2.21 -4.20
C VAL A 52 -6.63 2.45 -2.74
N ASP A 53 -7.40 1.56 -2.16
CA ASP A 53 -7.73 1.58 -0.75
C ASP A 53 -6.75 0.65 -0.04
N PHE A 54 -5.79 1.24 0.68
CA PHE A 54 -4.80 0.48 1.44
C PHE A 54 -5.23 0.37 2.88
N VAL A 55 -5.12 -0.84 3.43
CA VAL A 55 -5.20 -1.05 4.87
C VAL A 55 -3.78 -1.31 5.35
N VAL A 56 -3.32 -0.50 6.28
CA VAL A 56 -1.95 -0.56 6.78
C VAL A 56 -1.94 -0.72 8.29
N GLU A 57 -0.84 -1.27 8.79
CA GLU A 57 -0.60 -1.38 10.21
C GLU A 57 0.34 -0.24 10.63
N MET A 58 -0.13 0.60 11.55
CA MET A 58 0.68 1.68 12.09
C MET A 58 1.57 1.11 13.19
N ARG A 59 2.88 1.30 13.08
CA ARG A 59 3.85 0.69 13.97
C ARG A 59 4.58 1.70 14.85
N GLY A 60 3.99 2.88 15.05
CA GLY A 60 4.60 3.94 15.81
C GLY A 60 5.25 5.01 14.94
N GLU A 61 5.77 6.04 15.58
CA GLU A 61 6.32 7.20 14.86
C GLU A 61 7.63 6.91 14.14
N ASP A 62 8.42 5.96 14.64
CA ASP A 62 9.73 5.66 14.10
C ASP A 62 9.70 4.72 12.91
N LYS A 63 8.55 4.14 12.63
CA LYS A 63 8.42 3.16 11.55
C LYS A 63 7.32 3.57 10.59
N ARG A 64 7.56 3.29 9.30
CA ARG A 64 6.55 3.53 8.29
C ARG A 64 5.40 2.55 8.44
N PRO A 65 4.18 2.94 8.03
CA PRO A 65 3.07 2.00 8.03
C PRO A 65 3.38 0.80 7.14
N LEU A 66 2.92 -0.38 7.55
CA LEU A 66 3.13 -1.61 6.79
C LEU A 66 1.82 -2.02 6.12
N ILE A 67 1.86 -2.29 4.83
CA ILE A 67 0.68 -2.72 4.08
C ILE A 67 0.18 -4.05 4.61
N LYS A 68 -1.13 -4.13 4.87
CA LYS A 68 -1.78 -5.39 5.22
C LYS A 68 -2.59 -5.91 4.03
N THR A 69 -3.43 -5.04 3.47
CA THR A 69 -4.26 -5.39 2.32
C THR A 69 -4.42 -4.18 1.42
N TRP A 70 -4.85 -4.40 0.18
CA TRP A 70 -5.28 -3.31 -0.67
C TRP A 70 -6.42 -3.75 -1.58
N LYS A 71 -7.17 -2.77 -2.06
CA LYS A 71 -8.24 -3.00 -3.01
C LYS A 71 -8.20 -1.87 -4.03
N VAL A 72 -8.04 -2.22 -5.30
CA VAL A 72 -7.98 -1.23 -6.38
C VAL A 72 -9.38 -0.72 -6.66
N LYS A 73 -9.57 0.60 -6.56
CA LYS A 73 -10.86 1.24 -6.77
C LYS A 73 -10.98 1.88 -8.13
N SER A 74 -9.85 2.31 -8.70
CA SER A 74 -9.83 2.95 -10.01
C SER A 74 -8.54 2.56 -10.71
N GLY A 75 -8.62 2.28 -12.00
CA GLY A 75 -7.48 1.82 -12.78
C GLY A 75 -7.54 0.33 -13.01
N GLU A 76 -6.61 -0.17 -13.79
CA GLU A 76 -6.53 -1.59 -14.11
C GLU A 76 -5.35 -2.25 -13.44
N SER A 77 -5.56 -3.43 -12.90
CA SER A 77 -4.51 -4.18 -12.25
C SER A 77 -4.83 -5.66 -12.32
N THR A 78 -3.79 -6.50 -12.46
CA THR A 78 -3.96 -7.94 -12.35
C THR A 78 -4.14 -8.37 -10.91
N CYS A 79 -3.89 -7.46 -9.97
CA CYS A 79 -4.09 -7.70 -8.54
C CYS A 79 -5.06 -6.65 -8.01
N MET A 80 -6.34 -6.85 -8.25
CA MET A 80 -7.38 -5.91 -7.81
C MET A 80 -7.58 -5.91 -6.31
N HIS A 81 -7.33 -7.04 -5.67
CA HIS A 81 -7.49 -7.18 -4.23
C HIS A 81 -6.38 -8.08 -3.67
N PHE A 82 -5.60 -7.51 -2.78
CA PHE A 82 -4.57 -8.26 -2.04
C PHE A 82 -5.08 -8.50 -0.61
N ASN A 83 -5.21 -9.76 -0.24
CA ASN A 83 -5.78 -10.12 1.06
C ASN A 83 -4.75 -10.33 2.17
N GLY A 84 -3.50 -9.97 1.91
CA GLY A 84 -2.40 -10.18 2.85
C GLY A 84 -1.51 -11.36 2.49
N LYS A 85 -1.96 -12.21 1.58
CA LYS A 85 -1.20 -13.37 1.12
C LYS A 85 -1.29 -13.53 -0.38
N GLU A 86 -2.45 -13.36 -0.97
CA GLU A 86 -2.70 -13.61 -2.38
C GLU A 86 -3.39 -12.44 -3.05
N CYS A 87 -3.20 -12.33 -4.36
CA CYS A 87 -3.92 -11.40 -5.21
C CYS A 87 -5.15 -12.07 -5.82
N LYS A 88 -6.21 -11.32 -5.89
CA LYS A 88 -7.46 -11.77 -6.52
C LYS A 88 -7.96 -10.78 -7.55
#